data_1599c51ed6e2b3be610aae32bf27e2f0
#
_entry.id   1599c51ed6e2b3be610aae32bf27e2f0
#
_cell.length_a   1.000
_cell.length_b   1.000
_cell.length_c   1.000
_cell.angle_alpha   90.00
_cell.angle_beta   90.00
_cell.angle_gamma   90.00
#
_symmetry.space_group_name_H-M   'P 1'
#
loop_
_entity.id
_entity.type
_entity.pdbx_description
1 polymer ?
#
loop_
_entity_poly.entity_id
_entity_poly.type
_entity_poly.pdbx_seq_one_letter_code
_entity_poly.pdbx_strand_id
1 'polypeptide(L)'
;KEDFAATHDWQTNWESTYARQLPNKVALHREDNYELLGLMSYELDERGLAVEVLYMESARHSNANLLHATGEAKRYIGIAKAMFAYAVRISKEAGFDGVLIFKAKTSELLEYYMREFGARQVGTYDPFRLVLWEDAAEALISEYRRDEYESI
;
A
#
# COMPACT_ATOMS: atom_id res chain seq x y z
N LYS A 1 -10.21 -5.06 -15.44
CA LYS A 1 -9.82 -6.31 -16.14
C LYS A 1 -8.43 -6.24 -16.76
N GLU A 2 -8.15 -5.17 -17.53
CA GLU A 2 -6.85 -5.00 -18.18
C GLU A 2 -5.70 -4.92 -17.18
N ASP A 3 -5.92 -4.21 -16.06
CA ASP A 3 -4.91 -4.09 -15.02
C ASP A 3 -4.60 -5.44 -14.38
N PHE A 4 -5.61 -6.27 -14.16
CA PHE A 4 -5.39 -7.58 -13.55
C PHE A 4 -4.66 -8.53 -14.51
N ALA A 5 -4.94 -8.45 -15.80
CA ALA A 5 -4.24 -9.24 -16.80
C ALA A 5 -2.75 -8.89 -16.88
N ALA A 6 -2.40 -7.65 -16.58
CA ALA A 6 -1.00 -7.19 -16.58
C ALA A 6 -0.18 -7.71 -15.39
N THR A 7 -0.79 -8.42 -14.43
CA THR A 7 -0.12 -8.84 -13.19
C THR A 7 0.39 -10.28 -13.21
N HIS A 8 0.35 -10.98 -14.33
CA HIS A 8 0.73 -12.41 -14.35
C HIS A 8 2.21 -12.65 -14.00
N ASP A 9 3.07 -11.64 -14.12
CA ASP A 9 4.48 -11.70 -13.72
C ASP A 9 4.74 -11.06 -12.33
N TRP A 10 3.69 -10.65 -11.62
CA TRP A 10 3.79 -10.12 -10.25
C TRP A 10 3.87 -11.26 -9.24
N GLN A 11 4.16 -10.93 -7.97
CA GLN A 11 4.14 -11.92 -6.88
C GLN A 11 2.76 -12.56 -6.72
N THR A 12 1.69 -11.77 -6.92
CA THR A 12 0.32 -12.27 -6.95
C THR A 12 -0.27 -12.03 -8.33
N ASN A 13 -0.83 -13.08 -8.92
CA ASN A 13 -1.64 -12.92 -10.12
C ASN A 13 -3.03 -12.44 -9.70
N TRP A 14 -3.35 -11.18 -10.00
CA TRP A 14 -4.59 -10.55 -9.58
C TRP A 14 -5.83 -11.07 -10.34
N GLU A 15 -5.63 -11.90 -11.35
CA GLU A 15 -6.72 -12.65 -12.00
C GLU A 15 -7.02 -13.97 -11.30
N SER A 16 -6.21 -14.39 -10.32
CA SER A 16 -6.41 -15.64 -9.59
C SER A 16 -7.74 -15.64 -8.82
N THR A 17 -8.25 -16.82 -8.51
CA THR A 17 -9.49 -16.99 -7.74
C THR A 17 -9.40 -16.27 -6.39
N TYR A 18 -8.25 -16.36 -5.73
CA TYR A 18 -8.03 -15.67 -4.46
C TYR A 18 -8.15 -14.16 -4.60
N ALA A 19 -7.43 -13.57 -5.56
CA ALA A 19 -7.42 -12.13 -5.75
C ALA A 19 -8.77 -11.58 -6.21
N ARG A 20 -9.53 -12.36 -6.98
CA ARG A 20 -10.86 -11.96 -7.44
C ARG A 20 -11.86 -11.78 -6.30
N GLN A 21 -11.65 -12.47 -5.18
CA GLN A 21 -12.52 -12.37 -4.01
C GLN A 21 -12.19 -11.18 -3.12
N LEU A 22 -11.07 -10.51 -3.33
CA LEU A 22 -10.70 -9.35 -2.52
C LEU A 22 -11.65 -8.17 -2.81
N PRO A 23 -12.13 -7.48 -1.76
CA PRO A 23 -13.01 -6.32 -1.93
C PRO A 23 -12.24 -5.07 -2.33
N ASN A 24 -12.96 -4.06 -2.82
CA ASN A 24 -12.47 -2.69 -3.03
C ASN A 24 -11.06 -2.64 -3.62
N LYS A 25 -10.90 -3.13 -4.82
CA LYS A 25 -9.62 -3.11 -5.52
C LYS A 25 -9.44 -1.77 -6.23
N VAL A 26 -8.26 -1.15 -6.03
CA VAL A 26 -7.89 0.11 -6.68
C VAL A 26 -6.53 -0.05 -7.35
N ALA A 27 -6.33 0.70 -8.42
CA ALA A 27 -5.11 0.67 -9.21
C ALA A 27 -4.44 2.05 -9.20
N LEU A 28 -3.12 2.05 -9.08
CA LEU A 28 -2.31 3.25 -9.21
C LEU A 28 -1.65 3.25 -10.58
N HIS A 29 -1.85 4.31 -11.35
CA HIS A 29 -1.28 4.49 -12.68
C HIS A 29 -0.43 5.74 -12.75
N ARG A 30 0.53 5.76 -13.68
CA ARG A 30 1.20 6.99 -14.03
C ARG A 30 0.23 7.90 -14.77
N GLU A 31 0.31 9.19 -14.45
CA GLU A 31 -0.56 10.19 -15.05
C GLU A 31 -0.29 10.38 -16.53
N ASP A 32 0.98 10.34 -16.94
CA ASP A 32 1.41 10.68 -18.29
C ASP A 32 1.21 9.56 -19.33
N ASN A 33 1.37 8.29 -18.96
CA ASN A 33 1.28 7.17 -19.90
C ASN A 33 0.35 6.06 -19.46
N TYR A 34 -0.35 6.24 -18.34
CA TYR A 34 -1.30 5.29 -17.76
C TYR A 34 -0.69 3.92 -17.43
N GLU A 35 0.62 3.87 -17.21
CA GLU A 35 1.30 2.65 -16.80
C GLU A 35 0.85 2.20 -15.42
N LEU A 36 0.51 0.92 -15.25
CA LEU A 36 0.11 0.36 -13.97
C LEU A 36 1.31 0.29 -13.03
N LEU A 37 1.20 0.96 -11.88
CA LEU A 37 2.26 1.04 -10.88
C LEU A 37 2.00 0.15 -9.66
N GLY A 38 0.74 -0.06 -9.30
CA GLY A 38 0.40 -0.84 -8.14
C GLY A 38 -1.08 -1.16 -8.06
N LEU A 39 -1.40 -2.15 -7.24
CA LEU A 39 -2.78 -2.55 -6.94
C LEU A 39 -2.93 -2.71 -5.43
N MET A 40 -4.11 -2.38 -4.93
CA MET A 40 -4.42 -2.48 -3.52
C MET A 40 -5.87 -2.93 -3.33
N SER A 41 -6.09 -3.75 -2.31
CA SER A 41 -7.43 -4.10 -1.84
C SER A 41 -7.57 -3.63 -0.40
N TYR A 42 -8.70 -3.05 -0.05
CA TYR A 42 -8.96 -2.56 1.29
C TYR A 42 -10.40 -2.81 1.70
N GLU A 43 -10.66 -2.66 2.98
CA GLU A 43 -11.98 -2.84 3.57
C GLU A 43 -12.17 -1.84 4.70
N LEU A 44 -13.40 -1.35 4.86
CA LEU A 44 -13.74 -0.47 5.99
C LEU A 44 -14.04 -1.34 7.21
N ASP A 45 -13.24 -1.16 8.27
CA ASP A 45 -13.48 -1.82 9.56
C ASP A 45 -14.20 -0.85 10.50
N GLU A 46 -15.52 -0.91 10.49
CA GLU A 46 -16.34 0.01 11.30
C GLU A 46 -16.20 -0.24 12.80
N ARG A 47 -15.91 -1.46 13.22
CA ARG A 47 -15.69 -1.78 14.63
C ARG A 47 -14.36 -1.26 15.12
N GLY A 48 -13.31 -1.42 14.31
CA GLY A 48 -11.98 -0.96 14.63
C GLY A 48 -11.76 0.51 14.33
N LEU A 49 -12.71 1.18 13.66
CA LEU A 49 -12.61 2.58 13.23
C LEU A 49 -11.34 2.82 12.41
N ALA A 50 -11.14 1.97 11.42
CA ALA A 50 -9.95 2.00 10.56
C ALA A 50 -10.28 1.49 9.17
N VAL A 51 -9.40 1.79 8.21
CA VAL A 51 -9.36 1.09 6.93
C VAL A 51 -8.33 -0.03 7.06
N GLU A 52 -8.74 -1.25 6.76
CA GLU A 52 -7.83 -2.38 6.70
C GLU A 52 -7.33 -2.55 5.27
N VAL A 53 -6.02 -2.42 5.08
CA VAL A 53 -5.39 -2.72 3.79
C VAL A 53 -5.14 -4.22 3.76
N LEU A 54 -5.92 -4.93 2.95
CA LEU A 54 -5.90 -6.39 2.90
C LEU A 54 -4.75 -6.91 2.06
N TYR A 55 -4.46 -6.22 0.97
CA TYR A 55 -3.39 -6.60 0.05
C TYR A 55 -2.89 -5.39 -0.71
N MET A 56 -1.58 -5.33 -0.93
CA MET A 56 -0.97 -4.23 -1.66
C MET A 56 0.29 -4.73 -2.35
N GLU A 57 0.43 -4.40 -3.63
CA GLU A 57 1.58 -4.83 -4.40
C GLU A 57 1.97 -3.78 -5.42
N SER A 58 3.28 -3.49 -5.52
CA SER A 58 3.85 -2.66 -6.57
C SER A 58 4.13 -3.51 -7.81
N ALA A 59 4.10 -2.89 -8.98
CA ALA A 59 4.44 -3.54 -10.23
C ALA A 59 5.86 -4.13 -10.16
N ARG A 60 6.13 -5.16 -10.94
CA ARG A 60 7.40 -5.89 -10.94
C ARG A 60 8.61 -4.97 -11.05
N HIS A 61 8.57 -4.00 -11.96
CA HIS A 61 9.69 -3.06 -12.18
C HIS A 61 10.01 -2.18 -10.96
N SER A 62 9.16 -2.17 -9.95
CA SER A 62 9.32 -1.34 -8.75
C SER A 62 9.07 -2.14 -7.46
N ASN A 63 8.95 -3.47 -7.56
CA ASN A 63 8.73 -4.33 -6.40
C ASN A 63 10.08 -4.80 -5.85
N ALA A 64 10.47 -4.29 -4.68
CA ALA A 64 11.77 -4.58 -4.09
C ALA A 64 12.02 -6.08 -3.87
N ASN A 65 10.97 -6.85 -3.52
CA ASN A 65 11.12 -8.29 -3.30
C ASN A 65 11.47 -9.04 -4.58
N LEU A 66 10.85 -8.67 -5.70
CA LEU A 66 11.12 -9.28 -7.00
C LEU A 66 12.46 -8.81 -7.58
N LEU A 67 12.77 -7.51 -7.46
CA LEU A 67 13.98 -6.92 -8.01
C LEU A 67 15.23 -7.35 -7.24
N HIS A 68 15.12 -7.58 -5.93
CA HIS A 68 16.23 -8.07 -5.13
C HIS A 68 16.75 -9.40 -5.64
N ALA A 69 15.85 -10.30 -6.06
CA ALA A 69 16.23 -11.60 -6.60
C ALA A 69 16.95 -11.52 -7.94
N THR A 70 16.68 -10.48 -8.74
CA THR A 70 17.28 -10.30 -10.08
C THR A 70 18.42 -9.29 -10.11
N GLY A 71 18.64 -8.55 -9.02
CA GLY A 71 19.64 -7.49 -8.95
C GLY A 71 19.28 -6.22 -9.70
N GLU A 72 18.06 -6.10 -10.19
CA GLU A 72 17.61 -4.91 -10.91
C GLU A 72 17.26 -3.77 -9.94
N ALA A 73 17.44 -2.53 -10.39
CA ALA A 73 17.03 -1.35 -9.62
C ALA A 73 15.55 -1.06 -9.83
N LYS A 74 14.91 -0.44 -8.81
CA LYS A 74 13.53 0.01 -8.93
C LYS A 74 13.40 1.08 -10.02
N ARG A 75 12.41 0.92 -10.89
CA ARG A 75 12.09 1.92 -11.91
C ARG A 75 11.45 3.17 -11.30
N TYR A 76 10.55 2.97 -10.33
CA TYR A 76 9.87 4.06 -9.62
C TYR A 76 9.91 3.83 -8.11
N ILE A 77 9.95 4.93 -7.36
CA ILE A 77 9.88 4.91 -5.89
C ILE A 77 8.62 5.65 -5.44
N GLY A 78 8.23 5.45 -4.18
CA GLY A 78 7.07 6.14 -3.61
C GLY A 78 5.72 5.54 -3.97
N ILE A 79 5.68 4.39 -4.65
CA ILE A 79 4.42 3.72 -5.01
C ILE A 79 3.63 3.31 -3.76
N ALA A 80 4.30 2.68 -2.79
CA ALA A 80 3.65 2.27 -1.54
C ALA A 80 3.13 3.48 -0.77
N LYS A 81 3.91 4.56 -0.69
CA LYS A 81 3.49 5.81 -0.03
C LYS A 81 2.23 6.38 -0.68
N ALA A 82 2.16 6.38 -2.01
CA ALA A 82 1.00 6.87 -2.75
C ALA A 82 -0.26 6.02 -2.45
N MET A 83 -0.11 4.70 -2.40
CA MET A 83 -1.22 3.81 -2.08
C MET A 83 -1.69 3.96 -0.63
N PHE A 84 -0.76 4.08 0.32
CA PHE A 84 -1.11 4.37 1.71
C PHE A 84 -1.78 5.73 1.87
N ALA A 85 -1.31 6.76 1.14
CA ALA A 85 -1.93 8.08 1.16
C ALA A 85 -3.39 8.02 0.69
N TYR A 86 -3.65 7.23 -0.35
CA TYR A 86 -5.02 7.00 -0.81
C TYR A 86 -5.87 6.32 0.28
N ALA A 87 -5.35 5.27 0.91
CA ALA A 87 -6.05 4.57 1.98
C ALA A 87 -6.32 5.48 3.18
N VAL A 88 -5.37 6.35 3.54
CA VAL A 88 -5.56 7.36 4.60
C VAL A 88 -6.72 8.29 4.24
N ARG A 89 -6.80 8.74 2.99
CA ARG A 89 -7.90 9.59 2.55
C ARG A 89 -9.24 8.88 2.66
N ILE A 90 -9.32 7.62 2.24
CA ILE A 90 -10.54 6.80 2.39
C ILE A 90 -10.93 6.68 3.86
N SER A 91 -9.96 6.45 4.74
CA SER A 91 -10.19 6.37 6.19
C SER A 91 -10.76 7.68 6.75
N LYS A 92 -10.21 8.81 6.33
CA LYS A 92 -10.71 10.14 6.74
C LYS A 92 -12.13 10.38 6.25
N GLU A 93 -12.42 10.06 4.99
CA GLU A 93 -13.75 10.21 4.41
C GLU A 93 -14.79 9.34 5.11
N ALA A 94 -14.37 8.19 5.62
CA ALA A 94 -15.23 7.28 6.38
C ALA A 94 -15.42 7.71 7.85
N GLY A 95 -14.71 8.75 8.30
CA GLY A 95 -14.77 9.22 9.69
C GLY A 95 -13.83 8.50 10.64
N PHE A 96 -12.79 7.83 10.13
CA PHE A 96 -11.84 7.04 10.92
C PHE A 96 -10.50 7.77 11.15
N ASP A 97 -10.45 9.07 10.90
CA ASP A 97 -9.31 9.95 11.20
C ASP A 97 -7.98 9.55 10.52
N GLY A 98 -8.06 8.81 9.44
CA GLY A 98 -6.89 8.36 8.69
C GLY A 98 -6.27 7.07 9.21
N VAL A 99 -6.82 6.47 10.24
CA VAL A 99 -6.26 5.24 10.84
C VAL A 99 -6.30 4.08 9.84
N LEU A 100 -5.17 3.39 9.69
CA LEU A 100 -5.04 2.20 8.86
C LEU A 100 -4.59 1.01 9.70
N ILE A 101 -5.04 -0.17 9.30
CA ILE A 101 -4.54 -1.45 9.82
C ILE A 101 -4.04 -2.25 8.62
N PHE A 102 -2.88 -2.86 8.73
CA PHE A 102 -2.31 -3.68 7.66
C PHE A 102 -1.29 -4.67 8.22
N LYS A 103 -0.86 -5.60 7.39
CA LYS A 103 0.10 -6.62 7.77
C LYS A 103 1.33 -6.55 6.86
N ALA A 104 2.51 -6.51 7.47
CA ALA A 104 3.76 -6.59 6.71
C ALA A 104 4.01 -8.03 6.27
N LYS A 105 4.49 -8.22 5.05
CA LYS A 105 4.76 -9.55 4.49
C LYS A 105 6.08 -10.16 4.99
N THR A 106 7.04 -9.32 5.35
CA THR A 106 8.38 -9.75 5.76
C THR A 106 8.87 -8.92 6.93
N SER A 107 9.93 -9.40 7.61
CA SER A 107 10.57 -8.66 8.70
C SER A 107 11.16 -7.33 8.22
N GLU A 108 11.72 -7.31 7.01
CA GLU A 108 12.29 -6.11 6.41
C GLU A 108 11.22 -5.06 6.16
N LEU A 109 10.05 -5.47 5.65
CA LEU A 109 8.93 -4.56 5.44
C LEU A 109 8.34 -4.08 6.76
N LEU A 110 8.29 -4.95 7.78
CA LEU A 110 7.85 -4.58 9.12
C LEU A 110 8.70 -3.41 9.66
N GLU A 111 10.01 -3.57 9.64
CA GLU A 111 10.95 -2.53 10.10
C GLU A 111 10.83 -1.27 9.25
N TYR A 112 10.69 -1.41 7.94
CA TYR A 112 10.55 -0.31 7.00
C TYR A 112 9.31 0.53 7.31
N TYR A 113 8.16 -0.12 7.48
CA TYR A 113 6.91 0.61 7.77
C TYR A 113 6.94 1.29 9.13
N MET A 114 7.56 0.65 10.13
CA MET A 114 7.70 1.26 11.46
C MET A 114 8.64 2.47 11.42
N ARG A 115 9.75 2.37 10.70
CA ARG A 115 10.74 3.43 10.62
C ARG A 115 10.29 4.58 9.72
N GLU A 116 9.81 4.28 8.53
CA GLU A 116 9.52 5.30 7.51
C GLU A 116 8.13 5.90 7.63
N PHE A 117 7.15 5.12 8.07
CA PHE A 117 5.76 5.58 8.15
C PHE A 117 5.26 5.78 9.58
N GLY A 118 6.06 5.44 10.57
CA GLY A 118 5.65 5.55 11.96
C GLY A 118 4.58 4.54 12.37
N ALA A 119 4.45 3.43 11.64
CA ALA A 119 3.53 2.37 11.98
C ALA A 119 3.95 1.69 13.29
N ARG A 120 2.98 1.18 14.04
CA ARG A 120 3.22 0.49 15.31
C ARG A 120 2.57 -0.89 15.31
N GLN A 121 3.20 -1.83 16.00
CA GLN A 121 2.66 -3.19 16.15
C GLN A 121 1.38 -3.18 16.99
N VAL A 122 0.43 -4.03 16.62
CA VAL A 122 -0.86 -4.15 17.30
C VAL A 122 -1.00 -5.56 17.86
N GLY A 123 -1.19 -5.64 19.17
CA GLY A 123 -1.41 -6.93 19.85
C GLY A 123 -0.14 -7.77 19.98
N THR A 124 -0.32 -8.97 20.51
CA THR A 124 0.80 -9.86 20.84
C THR A 124 0.83 -11.15 20.02
N TYR A 125 -0.24 -11.42 19.26
CA TYR A 125 -0.34 -12.68 18.51
C TYR A 125 0.38 -12.65 17.19
N ASP A 126 0.31 -11.51 16.47
CA ASP A 126 0.90 -11.39 15.16
C ASP A 126 1.81 -10.16 15.11
N PRO A 127 3.14 -10.35 15.20
CA PRO A 127 4.07 -9.21 15.19
C PRO A 127 4.10 -8.46 13.87
N PHE A 128 3.55 -9.03 12.78
CA PHE A 128 3.50 -8.38 11.48
C PHE A 128 2.28 -7.49 11.29
N ARG A 129 1.32 -7.52 12.22
CA ARG A 129 0.12 -6.68 12.16
C ARG A 129 0.45 -5.29 12.69
N LEU A 130 0.19 -4.29 11.86
CA LEU A 130 0.57 -2.90 12.14
C LEU A 130 -0.65 -1.99 12.11
N VAL A 131 -0.56 -0.89 12.85
CA VAL A 131 -1.50 0.22 12.80
C VAL A 131 -0.76 1.49 12.46
N LEU A 132 -1.37 2.31 11.59
CA LEU A 132 -0.96 3.67 11.32
C LEU A 132 -1.98 4.57 12.02
N TRP A 133 -1.57 5.20 13.13
CA TRP A 133 -2.45 6.08 13.91
C TRP A 133 -2.58 7.46 13.24
N GLU A 134 -3.46 8.30 13.78
CA GLU A 134 -3.80 9.61 13.23
C GLU A 134 -2.59 10.50 12.98
N ASP A 135 -1.66 10.59 13.92
CA ASP A 135 -0.46 11.42 13.80
C ASP A 135 0.45 10.96 12.67
N ALA A 136 0.67 9.66 12.56
CA ALA A 136 1.46 9.09 11.48
C ALA A 136 0.74 9.23 10.13
N ALA A 137 -0.58 9.08 10.10
CA ALA A 137 -1.38 9.30 8.90
C ALA A 137 -1.28 10.74 8.40
N GLU A 138 -1.35 11.71 9.30
CA GLU A 138 -1.18 13.12 8.94
C GLU A 138 0.21 13.42 8.41
N ALA A 139 1.24 12.86 9.04
CA ALA A 139 2.61 13.01 8.58
C ALA A 139 2.79 12.43 7.17
N LEU A 140 2.21 11.27 6.91
CA LEU A 140 2.27 10.62 5.60
C LEU A 140 1.64 11.48 4.51
N ILE A 141 0.45 12.02 4.76
CA ILE A 141 -0.25 12.88 3.80
C ILE A 141 0.55 14.16 3.54
N SER A 142 1.12 14.76 4.58
CA SER A 142 1.92 15.98 4.46
C SER A 142 3.17 15.73 3.62
N GLU A 143 3.87 14.63 3.86
CA GLU A 143 5.05 14.24 3.08
C GLU A 143 4.68 13.96 1.63
N TYR A 144 3.60 13.25 1.39
CA TYR A 144 3.15 12.91 0.04
C TYR A 144 2.82 14.18 -0.77
N ARG A 145 2.11 15.12 -0.17
CA ARG A 145 1.78 16.39 -0.81
C ARG A 145 3.03 17.22 -1.12
N ARG A 146 4.00 17.25 -0.20
CA ARG A 146 5.26 17.97 -0.40
C ARG A 146 6.05 17.38 -1.54
N ASP A 147 6.19 16.06 -1.59
CA ASP A 147 6.90 15.35 -2.65
C ASP A 147 6.26 15.62 -4.02
N GLU A 148 4.94 15.66 -4.06
CA GLU A 148 4.19 15.99 -5.28
C GLU A 148 4.52 17.39 -5.80
N TYR A 149 4.62 18.37 -4.90
CA TYR A 149 5.00 19.73 -5.28
C TYR A 149 6.46 19.84 -5.71
N GLU A 150 7.36 19.14 -5.04
CA GLU A 150 8.80 19.19 -5.37
C GLU A 150 9.11 18.51 -6.71
N SER A 151 8.30 17.59 -7.16
CA SER A 151 8.50 16.90 -8.44
C SER A 151 8.11 17.75 -9.67
N ILE A 152 7.48 18.89 -9.45
CA ILE A 152 7.11 19.83 -10.50
C ILE A 152 8.28 20.80 -10.77
#